data_0c6d906c18b9044e5f642773b113b809
#
_entry.id   0c6d906c18b9044e5f642773b113b809
#
_cell.length_a   1.000
_cell.length_b   1.000
_cell.length_c   1.000
_cell.angle_alpha   90.00
_cell.angle_beta   90.00
_cell.angle_gamma   90.00
#
_symmetry.space_group_name_H-M   'P 1'
#
loop_
_entity.id
_entity.type
_entity.pdbx_description
1 polymer ?
#
loop_
_entity_poly.entity_id
_entity_poly.type
_entity_poly.pdbx_seq_one_letter_code
_entity_poly.pdbx_strand_id
1 'polypeptide(L)'
;MKKGMDSDPKIKIQYASKYASTSNYWKYFIGQSKGLKRMKVYNKKVKLENLFRTWMDSTENRKSKYGNVLENIKNAYVENSKISANRLFLNEAIFSGAEILYFSYKIHRSISQLPDKKDLEKRSVAIKKIKLEAEKFYKNYNSIIDEELLSAMLEMYYYNVPSNQHAPIFKNIENQLLGFKKLDFDYYAENVFKNSIFSSQEKFMFFLKNPSVTTIESDPAYKTIMSIYNKYVLDISVKRKNIRQTLQKENRLFIAGIQEMLPKEKFYPNANSTMRVTYGNVGGYQPGNAVHYDYYTT
;
A
#
# COMPACT_ATOMS: atom_id res chain seq x y z
N MET A 1 -6.61 14.13 9.60
CA MET A 1 -6.57 13.33 10.86
C MET A 1 -6.09 14.15 12.06
N LYS A 2 -4.84 14.68 12.13
CA LYS A 2 -4.35 15.43 13.32
C LYS A 2 -5.23 16.64 13.65
N LYS A 3 -5.58 17.47 12.65
CA LYS A 3 -6.46 18.63 12.81
C LYS A 3 -7.80 18.24 13.45
N GLY A 4 -8.44 17.17 12.97
CA GLY A 4 -9.68 16.67 13.55
C GLY A 4 -9.52 16.11 14.96
N MET A 5 -8.37 15.46 15.27
CA MET A 5 -8.08 14.99 16.64
C MET A 5 -7.87 16.14 17.62
N ASP A 6 -7.34 17.28 17.17
CA ASP A 6 -7.07 18.44 18.00
C ASP A 6 -8.36 19.26 18.26
N SER A 7 -9.43 19.04 17.51
CA SER A 7 -10.71 19.75 17.65
C SER A 7 -11.67 19.14 18.68
N ASP A 8 -11.55 17.84 18.98
CA ASP A 8 -12.46 17.15 19.90
C ASP A 8 -11.71 16.01 20.68
N PRO A 9 -11.76 16.03 22.04
CA PRO A 9 -11.15 14.99 22.86
C PRO A 9 -11.65 13.56 22.58
N LYS A 10 -12.91 13.39 22.20
CA LYS A 10 -13.50 12.10 21.81
C LYS A 10 -12.82 11.56 20.55
N ILE A 11 -12.73 12.41 19.53
CA ILE A 11 -12.08 12.08 18.26
C ILE A 11 -10.60 11.76 18.49
N LYS A 12 -9.94 12.52 19.38
CA LYS A 12 -8.54 12.26 19.76
C LYS A 12 -8.36 10.85 20.32
N ILE A 13 -9.24 10.41 21.19
CA ILE A 13 -9.18 9.05 21.77
C ILE A 13 -9.45 7.99 20.69
N GLN A 14 -10.47 8.18 19.87
CA GLN A 14 -10.82 7.23 18.78
C GLN A 14 -9.69 7.02 17.78
N TYR A 15 -8.99 8.09 17.42
CA TYR A 15 -7.95 8.05 16.39
C TYR A 15 -6.52 7.91 16.94
N ALA A 16 -6.31 7.93 18.25
CA ALA A 16 -4.98 7.86 18.86
C ALA A 16 -4.15 6.67 18.36
N SER A 17 -4.73 5.48 18.32
CA SER A 17 -4.05 4.27 17.84
C SER A 17 -3.73 4.34 16.33
N LYS A 18 -4.67 4.83 15.51
CA LYS A 18 -4.49 4.99 14.06
C LYS A 18 -3.39 6.03 13.76
N TYR A 19 -3.43 7.16 14.48
CA TYR A 19 -2.41 8.19 14.36
C TYR A 19 -1.02 7.69 14.78
N ALA A 20 -0.94 6.97 15.90
CA ALA A 20 0.31 6.37 16.36
C ALA A 20 0.89 5.39 15.33
N SER A 21 0.05 4.51 14.77
CA SER A 21 0.45 3.57 13.72
C SER A 21 0.96 4.29 12.47
N THR A 22 0.22 5.26 11.95
CA THR A 22 0.62 6.06 10.77
C THR A 22 1.92 6.82 11.03
N SER A 23 2.08 7.44 12.23
CA SER A 23 3.30 8.15 12.63
C SER A 23 4.49 7.20 12.73
N ASN A 24 4.30 5.99 13.23
CA ASN A 24 5.36 4.98 13.30
C ASN A 24 5.82 4.55 11.91
N TYR A 25 4.91 4.28 10.97
CA TYR A 25 5.27 3.98 9.59
C TYR A 25 6.01 5.13 8.93
N TRP A 26 5.54 6.36 9.10
CA TRP A 26 6.22 7.53 8.57
C TRP A 26 7.65 7.67 9.11
N LYS A 27 7.85 7.57 10.42
CA LYS A 27 9.17 7.59 11.06
C LYS A 27 10.06 6.43 10.60
N TYR A 28 9.47 5.24 10.44
CA TYR A 28 10.18 4.07 9.92
C TYR A 28 10.74 4.34 8.52
N PHE A 29 9.94 4.84 7.59
CA PHE A 29 10.41 5.15 6.24
C PHE A 29 11.48 6.24 6.21
N ILE A 30 11.37 7.27 7.04
CA ILE A 30 12.43 8.28 7.21
C ILE A 30 13.72 7.62 7.72
N GLY A 31 13.61 6.76 8.73
CA GLY A 31 14.75 6.02 9.29
C GLY A 31 15.43 5.13 8.27
N GLN A 32 14.65 4.36 7.50
CA GLN A 32 15.15 3.51 6.41
C GLN A 32 15.88 4.33 5.35
N SER A 33 15.28 5.43 4.89
CA SER A 33 15.89 6.29 3.87
C SER A 33 17.21 6.90 4.35
N LYS A 34 17.25 7.39 5.60
CA LYS A 34 18.50 7.91 6.21
C LYS A 34 19.54 6.80 6.38
N GLY A 35 19.14 5.60 6.81
CA GLY A 35 20.02 4.45 6.95
C GLY A 35 20.68 4.04 5.64
N LEU A 36 19.90 3.90 4.57
CA LEU A 36 20.40 3.58 3.23
C LEU A 36 21.43 4.60 2.73
N LYS A 37 21.15 5.90 2.94
CA LYS A 37 22.08 6.99 2.58
C LYS A 37 23.36 6.91 3.41
N ARG A 38 23.27 6.77 4.73
CA ARG A 38 24.42 6.68 5.65
C ARG A 38 25.33 5.51 5.33
N MET A 39 24.76 4.34 5.03
CA MET A 39 25.49 3.13 4.68
C MET A 39 26.04 3.14 3.24
N LYS A 40 25.77 4.18 2.47
CA LYS A 40 26.17 4.35 1.06
C LYS A 40 25.81 3.10 0.22
N VAL A 41 24.60 2.56 0.44
CA VAL A 41 24.14 1.32 -0.19
C VAL A 41 24.15 1.42 -1.71
N TYR A 42 23.73 2.56 -2.26
CA TYR A 42 23.80 2.81 -3.71
C TYR A 42 25.23 2.62 -4.25
N ASN A 43 26.22 3.26 -3.63
CA ASN A 43 27.62 3.18 -4.10
C ASN A 43 28.17 1.74 -4.01
N LYS A 44 27.77 0.98 -2.96
CA LYS A 44 28.14 -0.43 -2.84
C LYS A 44 27.55 -1.27 -3.96
N LYS A 45 26.29 -1.01 -4.33
CA LYS A 45 25.61 -1.70 -5.44
C LYS A 45 26.26 -1.39 -6.77
N VAL A 46 26.55 -0.12 -7.07
CA VAL A 46 27.25 0.30 -8.30
C VAL A 46 28.62 -0.39 -8.41
N LYS A 47 29.40 -0.45 -7.31
CA LYS A 47 30.69 -1.17 -7.31
C LYS A 47 30.50 -2.65 -7.63
N LEU A 48 29.52 -3.31 -7.02
CA LEU A 48 29.24 -4.73 -7.27
C LEU A 48 28.83 -4.98 -8.72
N GLU A 49 27.98 -4.13 -9.28
CA GLU A 49 27.55 -4.24 -10.69
C GLU A 49 28.72 -4.03 -11.66
N ASN A 50 29.64 -3.10 -11.37
CA ASN A 50 30.83 -2.89 -12.19
C ASN A 50 31.78 -4.09 -12.11
N LEU A 51 32.01 -4.65 -10.92
CA LEU A 51 32.79 -5.88 -10.76
C LEU A 51 32.16 -7.05 -11.53
N PHE A 52 30.84 -7.18 -11.45
CA PHE A 52 30.10 -8.20 -12.17
C PHE A 52 30.24 -8.05 -13.69
N ARG A 53 30.17 -6.83 -14.23
CA ARG A 53 30.41 -6.57 -15.67
C ARG A 53 31.82 -6.99 -16.11
N THR A 54 32.83 -6.55 -15.38
CA THR A 54 34.22 -6.94 -15.69
C THR A 54 34.42 -8.45 -15.66
N TRP A 55 33.87 -9.14 -14.64
CA TRP A 55 33.93 -10.59 -14.53
C TRP A 55 33.17 -11.31 -15.66
N MET A 56 32.00 -10.81 -15.99
CA MET A 56 31.17 -11.35 -17.07
C MET A 56 31.85 -11.24 -18.42
N ASP A 57 32.46 -10.09 -18.73
CA ASP A 57 33.14 -9.83 -20.01
C ASP A 57 34.46 -10.60 -20.17
N SER A 58 34.96 -11.24 -19.12
CA SER A 58 36.26 -11.93 -19.15
C SER A 58 36.28 -13.24 -19.93
N THR A 59 35.12 -13.84 -20.24
CA THR A 59 35.02 -15.07 -21.06
C THR A 59 33.71 -15.09 -21.86
N GLU A 60 33.78 -15.64 -23.08
CA GLU A 60 32.59 -15.76 -23.96
C GLU A 60 31.45 -16.60 -23.33
N ASN A 61 31.79 -17.64 -22.58
CA ASN A 61 30.81 -18.47 -21.88
C ASN A 61 30.01 -17.66 -20.84
N ARG A 62 30.69 -16.83 -20.04
CA ARG A 62 30.02 -15.95 -19.06
C ARG A 62 29.18 -14.88 -19.75
N LYS A 63 29.73 -14.28 -20.80
CA LYS A 63 29.07 -13.29 -21.61
C LYS A 63 27.79 -13.85 -22.25
N SER A 64 27.85 -15.05 -22.80
CA SER A 64 26.65 -15.76 -23.33
C SER A 64 25.58 -16.00 -22.23
N LYS A 65 26.01 -16.39 -21.02
CA LYS A 65 25.09 -16.75 -19.91
C LYS A 65 24.51 -15.53 -19.20
N TYR A 66 25.31 -14.48 -18.98
CA TYR A 66 24.96 -13.35 -18.10
C TYR A 66 24.92 -11.99 -18.79
N GLY A 67 25.31 -11.87 -20.07
CA GLY A 67 25.55 -10.61 -20.74
C GLY A 67 24.38 -9.62 -20.72
N ASN A 68 23.16 -10.11 -20.78
CA ASN A 68 21.95 -9.27 -20.82
C ASN A 68 21.33 -9.04 -19.46
N VAL A 69 21.82 -9.68 -18.40
CA VAL A 69 21.14 -9.69 -17.09
C VAL A 69 20.95 -8.29 -16.51
N LEU A 70 22.01 -7.48 -16.43
CA LEU A 70 21.93 -6.14 -15.86
C LEU A 70 21.09 -5.19 -16.71
N GLU A 71 21.15 -5.31 -18.04
CA GLU A 71 20.35 -4.48 -18.93
C GLU A 71 18.86 -4.87 -18.87
N ASN A 72 18.55 -6.16 -18.80
CA ASN A 72 17.19 -6.65 -18.62
C ASN A 72 16.60 -6.19 -17.29
N ILE A 73 17.39 -6.22 -16.20
CA ILE A 73 16.96 -5.68 -14.89
C ILE A 73 16.67 -4.18 -15.00
N LYS A 74 17.59 -3.41 -15.59
CA LYS A 74 17.43 -1.97 -15.79
C LYS A 74 16.16 -1.66 -16.58
N ASN A 75 15.95 -2.31 -17.72
CA ASN A 75 14.79 -2.09 -18.56
C ASN A 75 13.48 -2.46 -17.84
N ALA A 76 13.48 -3.56 -17.09
CA ALA A 76 12.33 -3.94 -16.27
C ALA A 76 12.02 -2.90 -15.17
N TYR A 77 13.03 -2.28 -14.55
CA TYR A 77 12.81 -1.19 -13.60
C TYR A 77 12.35 0.12 -14.27
N VAL A 78 12.81 0.43 -15.46
CA VAL A 78 12.32 1.57 -16.25
C VAL A 78 10.82 1.39 -16.54
N GLU A 79 10.40 0.21 -16.99
CA GLU A 79 8.98 -0.08 -17.21
C GLU A 79 8.17 -0.07 -15.89
N ASN A 80 8.73 -0.62 -14.81
CA ASN A 80 8.08 -0.59 -13.50
C ASN A 80 7.88 0.84 -12.99
N SER A 81 8.80 1.76 -13.25
CA SER A 81 8.69 3.15 -12.80
C SER A 81 7.45 3.84 -13.38
N LYS A 82 7.05 3.50 -14.61
CA LYS A 82 5.87 4.05 -15.30
C LYS A 82 4.54 3.68 -14.62
N ILE A 83 4.51 2.59 -13.85
CA ILE A 83 3.30 2.06 -13.23
C ILE A 83 3.37 2.03 -11.70
N SER A 84 4.53 2.30 -11.12
CA SER A 84 4.76 2.17 -9.67
C SER A 84 3.94 3.16 -8.86
N ALA A 85 3.77 4.40 -9.34
CA ALA A 85 2.97 5.42 -8.68
C ALA A 85 1.51 4.97 -8.55
N ASN A 86 0.89 4.47 -9.62
CA ASN A 86 -0.49 3.99 -9.57
C ASN A 86 -0.69 2.93 -8.48
N ARG A 87 0.20 1.94 -8.43
CA ARG A 87 0.13 0.89 -7.41
C ARG A 87 0.32 1.43 -6.00
N LEU A 88 1.29 2.34 -5.82
CA LEU A 88 1.56 2.93 -4.52
C LEU A 88 0.33 3.67 -4.01
N PHE A 89 -0.22 4.59 -4.81
CA PHE A 89 -1.37 5.38 -4.41
C PHE A 89 -2.66 4.56 -4.33
N LEU A 90 -2.84 3.50 -5.14
CA LEU A 90 -3.93 2.56 -4.95
C LEU A 90 -3.90 1.92 -3.55
N ASN A 91 -2.72 1.46 -3.10
CA ASN A 91 -2.61 0.83 -1.78
C ASN A 91 -2.71 1.85 -0.64
N GLU A 92 -1.94 2.93 -0.71
CA GLU A 92 -1.77 3.86 0.41
C GLU A 92 -2.91 4.89 0.49
N ALA A 93 -3.36 5.42 -0.64
CA ALA A 93 -4.41 6.43 -0.65
C ALA A 93 -5.82 5.82 -0.72
N ILE A 94 -6.01 4.73 -1.48
CA ILE A 94 -7.36 4.19 -1.71
C ILE A 94 -7.70 3.06 -0.74
N PHE A 95 -6.84 2.03 -0.62
CA PHE A 95 -7.12 0.90 0.28
C PHE A 95 -6.81 1.18 1.75
N SER A 96 -5.82 2.03 2.04
CA SER A 96 -5.38 2.36 3.40
C SER A 96 -5.69 3.80 3.83
N GLY A 97 -6.28 4.61 2.95
CA GLY A 97 -6.64 6.00 3.19
C GLY A 97 -7.98 6.13 3.90
N ALA A 98 -9.02 6.54 3.17
CA ALA A 98 -10.37 6.64 3.71
C ALA A 98 -10.95 5.25 4.01
N GLU A 99 -11.36 5.04 5.25
CA GLU A 99 -11.78 3.74 5.77
C GLU A 99 -13.08 3.25 5.12
N ILE A 100 -13.97 4.16 4.77
CA ILE A 100 -15.25 3.86 4.12
C ILE A 100 -15.08 3.08 2.81
N LEU A 101 -14.02 3.38 2.05
CA LEU A 101 -13.76 2.72 0.77
C LEU A 101 -13.44 1.24 0.97
N TYR A 102 -12.45 0.94 1.83
CA TYR A 102 -12.06 -0.45 2.08
C TYR A 102 -13.15 -1.22 2.81
N PHE A 103 -13.88 -0.58 3.72
CA PHE A 103 -15.01 -1.20 4.42
C PHE A 103 -16.10 -1.60 3.44
N SER A 104 -16.49 -0.73 2.51
CA SER A 104 -17.48 -1.03 1.47
C SER A 104 -17.06 -2.22 0.60
N TYR A 105 -15.79 -2.25 0.17
CA TYR A 105 -15.21 -3.35 -0.61
C TYR A 105 -15.26 -4.68 0.16
N LYS A 106 -14.87 -4.67 1.43
CA LYS A 106 -14.86 -5.85 2.29
C LYS A 106 -16.27 -6.38 2.55
N ILE A 107 -17.23 -5.51 2.84
CA ILE A 107 -18.62 -5.88 3.06
C ILE A 107 -19.27 -6.41 1.79
N HIS A 108 -18.99 -5.84 0.62
CA HIS A 108 -19.46 -6.40 -0.65
C HIS A 108 -19.08 -7.87 -0.78
N ARG A 109 -17.81 -8.21 -0.51
CA ARG A 109 -17.33 -9.60 -0.56
C ARG A 109 -18.08 -10.50 0.43
N SER A 110 -18.31 -10.01 1.65
CA SER A 110 -19.04 -10.77 2.68
C SER A 110 -20.51 -11.01 2.32
N ILE A 111 -21.17 -9.99 1.74
CA ILE A 111 -22.56 -10.09 1.30
C ILE A 111 -22.69 -10.98 0.05
N SER A 112 -21.73 -10.92 -0.88
CA SER A 112 -21.70 -11.78 -2.08
C SER A 112 -21.51 -13.27 -1.74
N GLN A 113 -20.97 -13.57 -0.56
CA GLN A 113 -20.75 -14.93 -0.07
C GLN A 113 -21.83 -15.40 0.91
N LEU A 114 -22.92 -14.65 1.07
CA LEU A 114 -24.02 -15.06 1.94
C LEU A 114 -24.65 -16.37 1.42
N PRO A 115 -24.96 -17.32 2.32
CA PRO A 115 -25.71 -18.53 1.98
C PRO A 115 -27.06 -18.22 1.29
N ASP A 116 -27.57 -19.20 0.56
CA ASP A 116 -28.87 -19.10 -0.10
C ASP A 116 -29.94 -18.59 0.88
N LYS A 117 -30.90 -17.84 0.37
CA LYS A 117 -32.03 -17.32 1.16
C LYS A 117 -32.85 -18.45 1.80
N LYS A 118 -32.81 -19.66 1.24
CA LYS A 118 -33.51 -20.84 1.77
C LYS A 118 -32.81 -21.42 3.01
N ASP A 119 -31.49 -21.21 3.17
CA ASP A 119 -30.74 -21.68 4.35
C ASP A 119 -30.72 -20.58 5.41
N LEU A 120 -31.83 -20.42 6.08
CA LEU A 120 -32.06 -19.34 7.05
C LEU A 120 -31.06 -19.35 8.21
N GLU A 121 -30.69 -20.55 8.71
CA GLU A 121 -29.78 -20.69 9.85
C GLU A 121 -28.37 -20.23 9.50
N LYS A 122 -27.76 -20.77 8.44
CA LYS A 122 -26.41 -20.37 8.03
C LYS A 122 -26.36 -18.90 7.62
N ARG A 123 -27.41 -18.42 6.94
CA ARG A 123 -27.52 -17.02 6.54
C ARG A 123 -27.60 -16.09 7.77
N SER A 124 -28.38 -16.45 8.79
CA SER A 124 -28.48 -15.69 10.04
C SER A 124 -27.12 -15.61 10.76
N VAL A 125 -26.41 -16.73 10.85
CA VAL A 125 -25.04 -16.76 11.43
C VAL A 125 -24.08 -15.86 10.64
N ALA A 126 -24.13 -15.91 9.32
CA ALA A 126 -23.28 -15.07 8.47
C ALA A 126 -23.59 -13.57 8.64
N ILE A 127 -24.87 -13.19 8.66
CA ILE A 127 -25.28 -11.79 8.90
C ILE A 127 -24.85 -11.33 10.30
N LYS A 128 -24.96 -12.19 11.31
CA LYS A 128 -24.49 -11.87 12.67
C LYS A 128 -22.99 -11.58 12.71
N LYS A 129 -22.17 -12.32 11.96
CA LYS A 129 -20.73 -12.06 11.83
C LYS A 129 -20.47 -10.70 11.18
N ILE A 130 -21.17 -10.38 10.11
CA ILE A 130 -21.06 -9.08 9.44
C ILE A 130 -21.47 -7.94 10.38
N LYS A 131 -22.54 -8.11 11.15
CA LYS A 131 -22.98 -7.15 12.16
C LYS A 131 -21.90 -6.88 13.22
N LEU A 132 -21.31 -7.92 13.77
CA LEU A 132 -20.24 -7.81 14.77
C LEU A 132 -18.99 -7.12 14.19
N GLU A 133 -18.68 -7.38 12.94
CA GLU A 133 -17.58 -6.71 12.23
C GLU A 133 -17.87 -5.22 12.05
N ALA A 134 -19.09 -4.88 11.66
CA ALA A 134 -19.50 -3.47 11.52
C ALA A 134 -19.50 -2.73 12.86
N GLU A 135 -20.00 -3.34 13.94
CA GLU A 135 -19.96 -2.77 15.28
C GLU A 135 -18.53 -2.45 15.72
N LYS A 136 -17.56 -3.34 15.43
CA LYS A 136 -16.14 -3.09 15.69
C LYS A 136 -15.57 -1.94 14.85
N PHE A 137 -15.98 -1.85 13.58
CA PHE A 137 -15.57 -0.78 12.68
C PHE A 137 -16.08 0.58 13.19
N TYR A 138 -17.39 0.71 13.42
CA TYR A 138 -18.00 1.98 13.82
C TYR A 138 -17.60 2.44 15.23
N LYS A 139 -17.16 1.54 16.11
CA LYS A 139 -16.66 1.92 17.44
C LYS A 139 -15.52 2.94 17.39
N ASN A 140 -14.63 2.82 16.40
CA ASN A 140 -13.46 3.67 16.22
C ASN A 140 -13.50 4.45 14.89
N TYR A 141 -14.68 4.72 14.37
CA TYR A 141 -14.91 5.40 13.10
C TYR A 141 -15.50 6.77 13.34
N ASN A 142 -15.01 7.75 12.59
CA ASN A 142 -15.57 9.10 12.57
C ASN A 142 -15.74 9.54 11.12
N SER A 143 -17.00 9.75 10.69
CA SER A 143 -17.32 10.08 9.30
C SER A 143 -16.75 11.41 8.85
N ILE A 144 -16.69 12.42 9.73
CA ILE A 144 -16.17 13.76 9.39
C ILE A 144 -14.69 13.68 9.02
N ILE A 145 -13.89 12.97 9.85
CA ILE A 145 -12.46 12.79 9.54
C ILE A 145 -12.26 11.94 8.30
N ASP A 146 -13.07 10.91 8.12
CA ASP A 146 -12.92 10.01 6.99
C ASP A 146 -13.34 10.65 5.66
N GLU A 147 -14.28 11.60 5.70
CA GLU A 147 -14.66 12.46 4.58
C GLU A 147 -13.50 13.37 4.15
N GLU A 148 -12.89 14.11 5.12
CA GLU A 148 -11.68 14.90 4.85
C GLU A 148 -10.53 14.02 4.30
N LEU A 149 -10.39 12.79 4.81
CA LEU A 149 -9.38 11.85 4.30
C LEU A 149 -9.72 11.40 2.88
N LEU A 150 -10.98 11.13 2.55
CA LEU A 150 -11.39 10.73 1.20
C LEU A 150 -11.03 11.81 0.18
N SER A 151 -11.38 13.05 0.46
CA SER A 151 -11.03 14.20 -0.39
C SER A 151 -9.52 14.28 -0.62
N ALA A 152 -8.74 14.36 0.45
CA ALA A 152 -7.29 14.49 0.38
C ALA A 152 -6.60 13.31 -0.32
N MET A 153 -7.08 12.08 -0.12
CA MET A 153 -6.49 10.88 -0.74
C MET A 153 -6.82 10.77 -2.22
N LEU A 154 -8.04 11.14 -2.64
CA LEU A 154 -8.40 11.20 -4.05
C LEU A 154 -7.62 12.29 -4.79
N GLU A 155 -7.48 13.46 -4.19
CA GLU A 155 -6.66 14.55 -4.71
C GLU A 155 -5.19 14.10 -4.88
N MET A 156 -4.62 13.47 -3.84
CA MET A 156 -3.26 12.94 -3.87
C MET A 156 -3.09 11.87 -4.95
N TYR A 157 -4.05 10.98 -5.13
CA TYR A 157 -4.04 9.99 -6.21
C TYR A 157 -4.03 10.69 -7.57
N TYR A 158 -4.95 11.63 -7.77
CA TYR A 158 -5.12 12.33 -9.05
C TYR A 158 -3.86 13.04 -9.52
N TYR A 159 -3.21 13.81 -8.64
CA TYR A 159 -2.04 14.58 -9.01
C TYR A 159 -0.73 13.78 -9.11
N ASN A 160 -0.66 12.59 -8.52
CA ASN A 160 0.56 11.79 -8.50
C ASN A 160 0.52 10.56 -9.41
N VAL A 161 -0.63 10.18 -9.92
CA VAL A 161 -0.77 9.09 -10.89
C VAL A 161 -0.88 9.69 -12.30
N PRO A 162 -0.18 9.13 -13.32
CA PRO A 162 -0.29 9.61 -14.69
C PRO A 162 -1.74 9.62 -15.19
N SER A 163 -2.13 10.68 -15.90
CA SER A 163 -3.53 10.90 -16.34
C SER A 163 -4.11 9.77 -17.21
N ASN A 164 -3.27 9.15 -18.04
CA ASN A 164 -3.67 7.99 -18.86
C ASN A 164 -3.97 6.73 -18.03
N GLN A 165 -3.65 6.75 -16.74
CA GLN A 165 -3.93 5.68 -15.78
C GLN A 165 -5.08 6.04 -14.83
N HIS A 166 -5.68 7.22 -14.96
CA HIS A 166 -6.82 7.62 -14.14
C HIS A 166 -8.04 6.74 -14.41
N ALA A 167 -8.75 6.44 -13.34
CA ALA A 167 -10.00 5.69 -13.38
C ALA A 167 -11.15 6.57 -13.92
N PRO A 168 -12.20 5.97 -14.51
CA PRO A 168 -13.36 6.72 -15.03
C PRO A 168 -14.01 7.64 -13.99
N ILE A 169 -13.93 7.32 -12.71
CA ILE A 169 -14.51 8.13 -11.64
C ILE A 169 -13.97 9.57 -11.63
N PHE A 170 -12.71 9.77 -11.97
CA PHE A 170 -12.11 11.10 -12.03
C PHE A 170 -12.72 11.97 -13.14
N LYS A 171 -13.14 11.36 -14.26
CA LYS A 171 -13.89 12.07 -15.31
C LYS A 171 -15.26 12.51 -14.79
N ASN A 172 -15.92 11.69 -13.96
CA ASN A 172 -17.20 12.06 -13.36
C ASN A 172 -17.05 13.22 -12.36
N ILE A 173 -15.93 13.28 -11.63
CA ILE A 173 -15.62 14.42 -10.76
C ILE A 173 -15.40 15.68 -11.62
N GLU A 174 -14.65 15.60 -12.70
CA GLU A 174 -14.44 16.70 -13.66
C GLU A 174 -15.76 17.15 -14.31
N ASN A 175 -16.62 16.20 -14.74
CA ASN A 175 -17.88 16.48 -15.42
C ASN A 175 -18.97 17.07 -14.49
N GLN A 176 -18.96 16.76 -13.21
CA GLN A 176 -19.89 17.33 -12.23
C GLN A 176 -19.61 18.81 -11.97
N LEU A 177 -18.44 19.28 -12.36
CA LEU A 177 -17.95 20.64 -12.12
C LEU A 177 -17.91 21.51 -13.39
N LEU A 178 -18.68 21.18 -14.42
CA LEU A 178 -18.73 21.91 -15.71
C LEU A 178 -19.06 23.42 -15.63
N GLY A 179 -19.17 23.99 -14.46
CA GLY A 179 -19.23 25.44 -14.22
C GLY A 179 -17.97 25.99 -13.54
N PHE A 180 -17.06 25.14 -13.07
CA PHE A 180 -15.87 25.54 -12.31
C PHE A 180 -14.61 24.96 -12.93
N LYS A 181 -13.59 25.80 -13.13
CA LYS A 181 -12.31 25.40 -13.70
C LYS A 181 -11.43 24.53 -12.79
N LYS A 182 -11.91 24.11 -11.62
CA LYS A 182 -11.13 23.36 -10.63
C LYS A 182 -11.93 22.14 -10.16
N LEU A 183 -11.25 20.98 -10.11
CA LEU A 183 -11.77 19.78 -9.46
C LEU A 183 -12.07 20.08 -7.99
N ASP A 184 -13.22 19.66 -7.52
CA ASP A 184 -13.64 19.84 -6.13
C ASP A 184 -13.80 18.46 -5.46
N PHE A 185 -12.70 17.99 -4.92
CA PHE A 185 -12.65 16.70 -4.22
C PHE A 185 -13.43 16.74 -2.91
N ASP A 186 -13.54 17.91 -2.27
CA ASP A 186 -14.31 18.08 -1.03
C ASP A 186 -15.78 17.88 -1.32
N TYR A 187 -16.32 18.54 -2.34
CA TYR A 187 -17.71 18.36 -2.77
C TYR A 187 -18.00 16.90 -3.16
N TYR A 188 -17.07 16.25 -3.85
CA TYR A 188 -17.23 14.84 -4.18
C TYR A 188 -17.29 13.95 -2.93
N ALA A 189 -16.38 14.16 -1.98
CA ALA A 189 -16.35 13.41 -0.72
C ALA A 189 -17.63 13.62 0.08
N GLU A 190 -18.10 14.87 0.23
CA GLU A 190 -19.40 15.20 0.87
C GLU A 190 -20.55 14.40 0.23
N ASN A 191 -20.62 14.37 -1.10
CA ASN A 191 -21.68 13.63 -1.80
C ASN A 191 -21.58 12.12 -1.56
N VAL A 192 -20.37 11.54 -1.50
CA VAL A 192 -20.16 10.13 -1.16
C VAL A 192 -20.70 9.86 0.24
N PHE A 193 -20.33 10.67 1.23
CA PHE A 193 -20.73 10.46 2.63
C PHE A 193 -22.21 10.71 2.88
N LYS A 194 -22.80 11.68 2.20
CA LYS A 194 -24.24 11.97 2.26
C LYS A 194 -25.08 10.77 1.78
N ASN A 195 -24.64 10.11 0.70
CA ASN A 195 -25.45 9.11 0.00
C ASN A 195 -25.03 7.66 0.28
N SER A 196 -23.88 7.40 0.88
CA SER A 196 -23.41 6.05 1.17
C SER A 196 -24.11 5.42 2.37
N ILE A 197 -24.48 4.14 2.24
CA ILE A 197 -24.97 3.32 3.35
C ILE A 197 -23.88 3.04 4.39
N PHE A 198 -22.62 3.22 4.03
CA PHE A 198 -21.45 2.96 4.90
C PHE A 198 -21.06 4.19 5.75
N SER A 199 -21.63 5.35 5.53
CA SER A 199 -21.24 6.58 6.21
C SER A 199 -21.59 6.63 7.69
N SER A 200 -22.57 5.84 8.14
CA SER A 200 -22.94 5.74 9.56
C SER A 200 -23.39 4.34 9.94
N GLN A 201 -23.21 4.01 11.23
CA GLN A 201 -23.68 2.75 11.79
C GLN A 201 -25.18 2.54 11.59
N GLU A 202 -25.98 3.60 11.77
CA GLU A 202 -27.42 3.54 11.63
C GLU A 202 -27.84 3.14 10.20
N LYS A 203 -27.33 3.84 9.17
CA LYS A 203 -27.60 3.52 7.77
C LYS A 203 -27.19 2.07 7.45
N PHE A 204 -26.02 1.65 7.92
CA PHE A 204 -25.53 0.30 7.65
C PHE A 204 -26.38 -0.76 8.36
N MET A 205 -26.76 -0.57 9.62
CA MET A 205 -27.62 -1.53 10.33
C MET A 205 -29.04 -1.60 9.71
N PHE A 206 -29.52 -0.51 9.16
CA PHE A 206 -30.76 -0.52 8.38
C PHE A 206 -30.63 -1.37 7.11
N PHE A 207 -29.54 -1.17 6.35
CA PHE A 207 -29.22 -1.99 5.18
C PHE A 207 -29.14 -3.50 5.53
N LEU A 208 -28.56 -3.86 6.66
CA LEU A 208 -28.41 -5.27 7.08
C LEU A 208 -29.74 -5.99 7.39
N LYS A 209 -30.87 -5.29 7.51
CA LYS A 209 -32.20 -5.89 7.64
C LYS A 209 -32.60 -6.64 6.36
N ASN A 210 -32.18 -6.14 5.20
CA ASN A 210 -32.39 -6.78 3.90
C ASN A 210 -31.17 -6.59 2.98
N PRO A 211 -30.06 -7.31 3.27
CA PRO A 211 -28.80 -7.08 2.55
C PRO A 211 -28.87 -7.56 1.10
N SER A 212 -28.39 -6.71 0.19
CA SER A 212 -28.36 -6.94 -1.24
C SER A 212 -27.01 -6.54 -1.84
N VAL A 213 -26.47 -7.37 -2.72
CA VAL A 213 -25.24 -7.08 -3.50
C VAL A 213 -25.47 -5.85 -4.38
N THR A 214 -26.63 -5.78 -5.05
CA THR A 214 -26.96 -4.68 -5.96
C THR A 214 -27.04 -3.32 -5.26
N THR A 215 -27.49 -3.29 -4.01
CA THR A 215 -27.51 -2.07 -3.19
C THR A 215 -26.07 -1.60 -2.93
N ILE A 216 -25.14 -2.49 -2.61
CA ILE A 216 -23.73 -2.12 -2.41
C ILE A 216 -23.09 -1.67 -3.72
N GLU A 217 -23.35 -2.37 -4.82
CA GLU A 217 -22.82 -2.01 -6.16
C GLU A 217 -23.33 -0.64 -6.64
N SER A 218 -24.46 -0.19 -6.12
CA SER A 218 -24.99 1.15 -6.39
C SER A 218 -24.42 2.22 -5.48
N ASP A 219 -23.83 1.83 -4.36
CA ASP A 219 -23.30 2.74 -3.34
C ASP A 219 -22.11 3.56 -3.85
N PRO A 220 -22.07 4.88 -3.60
CA PRO A 220 -21.01 5.75 -4.10
C PRO A 220 -19.63 5.43 -3.54
N ALA A 221 -19.50 5.00 -2.28
CA ALA A 221 -18.21 4.61 -1.72
C ALA A 221 -17.66 3.35 -2.41
N TYR A 222 -18.52 2.34 -2.63
CA TYR A 222 -18.14 1.14 -3.35
C TYR A 222 -17.81 1.41 -4.83
N LYS A 223 -18.61 2.25 -5.51
CA LYS A 223 -18.32 2.67 -6.89
C LYS A 223 -16.98 3.37 -7.01
N THR A 224 -16.63 4.21 -6.04
CA THR A 224 -15.35 4.93 -6.02
C THR A 224 -14.18 3.97 -6.00
N ILE A 225 -14.14 3.08 -5.00
CA ILE A 225 -13.02 2.12 -4.90
C ILE A 225 -12.97 1.17 -6.08
N MET A 226 -14.11 0.67 -6.54
CA MET A 226 -14.15 -0.30 -7.66
C MET A 226 -13.78 0.31 -8.99
N SER A 227 -14.14 1.57 -9.25
CA SER A 227 -13.69 2.28 -10.44
C SER A 227 -12.16 2.33 -10.53
N ILE A 228 -11.50 2.69 -9.42
CA ILE A 228 -10.04 2.80 -9.36
C ILE A 228 -9.39 1.40 -9.39
N TYR A 229 -9.92 0.46 -8.63
CA TYR A 229 -9.39 -0.91 -8.57
C TYR A 229 -9.51 -1.64 -9.91
N ASN A 230 -10.66 -1.55 -10.57
CA ASN A 230 -10.87 -2.19 -11.88
C ASN A 230 -9.93 -1.61 -12.94
N LYS A 231 -9.74 -0.29 -12.97
CA LYS A 231 -8.78 0.36 -13.87
C LYS A 231 -7.36 -0.18 -13.64
N TYR A 232 -6.95 -0.30 -12.38
CA TYR A 232 -5.67 -0.92 -12.03
C TYR A 232 -5.59 -2.38 -12.51
N VAL A 233 -6.62 -3.19 -12.28
CA VAL A 233 -6.62 -4.61 -12.67
C VAL A 233 -6.50 -4.77 -14.18
N LEU A 234 -7.26 -4.00 -14.94
CA LEU A 234 -7.30 -4.11 -16.39
C LEU A 234 -6.01 -3.61 -17.06
N ASP A 235 -5.48 -2.47 -16.62
CA ASP A 235 -4.41 -1.78 -17.35
C ASP A 235 -3.01 -2.03 -16.77
N ILE A 236 -2.92 -2.24 -15.46
CA ILE A 236 -1.65 -2.21 -14.74
C ILE A 236 -1.22 -3.60 -14.27
N SER A 237 -2.15 -4.42 -13.77
CA SER A 237 -1.81 -5.69 -13.12
C SER A 237 -1.11 -6.66 -14.05
N VAL A 238 -1.52 -6.73 -15.33
CA VAL A 238 -0.92 -7.61 -16.33
C VAL A 238 0.51 -7.16 -16.66
N LYS A 239 0.71 -5.85 -16.90
CA LYS A 239 2.05 -5.27 -17.14
C LYS A 239 2.97 -5.57 -15.97
N ARG A 240 2.48 -5.35 -14.74
CA ARG A 240 3.22 -5.63 -13.52
C ARG A 240 3.60 -7.10 -13.37
N LYS A 241 2.69 -8.03 -13.72
CA LYS A 241 2.97 -9.47 -13.68
C LYS A 241 4.16 -9.82 -14.58
N ASN A 242 4.17 -9.30 -15.80
CA ASN A 242 5.25 -9.54 -16.77
C ASN A 242 6.59 -8.96 -16.28
N ILE A 243 6.59 -7.70 -15.82
CA ILE A 243 7.77 -7.06 -15.25
C ILE A 243 8.30 -7.87 -14.06
N ARG A 244 7.43 -8.32 -13.16
CA ARG A 244 7.82 -9.14 -12.00
C ARG A 244 8.44 -10.46 -12.43
N GLN A 245 7.91 -11.14 -13.44
CA GLN A 245 8.46 -12.39 -13.95
C GLN A 245 9.86 -12.16 -14.53
N THR A 246 10.06 -11.10 -15.32
CA THR A 246 11.38 -10.70 -15.82
C THR A 246 12.35 -10.46 -14.67
N LEU A 247 11.97 -9.61 -13.71
CA LEU A 247 12.81 -9.32 -12.55
C LEU A 247 13.15 -10.57 -11.72
N GLN A 248 12.20 -11.49 -11.53
CA GLN A 248 12.45 -12.74 -10.82
C GLN A 248 13.44 -13.64 -11.54
N LYS A 249 13.36 -13.73 -12.86
CA LYS A 249 14.30 -14.50 -13.68
C LYS A 249 15.70 -13.88 -13.63
N GLU A 250 15.79 -12.62 -13.96
CA GLU A 250 17.06 -11.91 -14.10
C GLU A 250 17.79 -11.75 -12.75
N ASN A 251 17.06 -11.49 -11.65
CA ASN A 251 17.66 -11.46 -10.32
C ASN A 251 18.23 -12.82 -9.90
N ARG A 252 17.59 -13.94 -10.26
CA ARG A 252 18.15 -15.27 -10.01
C ARG A 252 19.43 -15.49 -10.79
N LEU A 253 19.47 -15.08 -12.05
CA LEU A 253 20.70 -15.16 -12.88
C LEU A 253 21.79 -14.26 -12.31
N PHE A 254 21.45 -13.04 -11.89
CA PHE A 254 22.41 -12.12 -11.27
C PHE A 254 23.03 -12.70 -9.99
N ILE A 255 22.21 -13.28 -9.10
CA ILE A 255 22.69 -13.92 -7.87
C ILE A 255 23.54 -15.15 -8.20
N ALA A 256 23.14 -15.99 -9.17
CA ALA A 256 23.93 -17.12 -9.60
C ALA A 256 25.30 -16.68 -10.13
N GLY A 257 25.35 -15.63 -10.92
CA GLY A 257 26.61 -15.07 -11.41
C GLY A 257 27.48 -14.45 -10.31
N ILE A 258 26.87 -13.78 -9.30
CA ILE A 258 27.63 -13.32 -8.12
C ILE A 258 28.25 -14.50 -7.36
N GLN A 259 27.53 -15.60 -7.20
CA GLN A 259 28.05 -16.80 -6.54
C GLN A 259 29.23 -17.44 -7.33
N GLU A 260 29.11 -17.46 -8.66
CA GLU A 260 30.23 -17.91 -9.52
C GLU A 260 31.43 -16.94 -9.50
N MET A 261 31.17 -15.63 -9.38
CA MET A 261 32.20 -14.59 -9.29
C MET A 261 32.95 -14.63 -7.95
N LEU A 262 32.26 -14.96 -6.87
CA LEU A 262 32.80 -14.92 -5.50
C LEU A 262 32.72 -16.30 -4.82
N PRO A 263 33.38 -17.33 -5.32
CA PRO A 263 33.23 -18.71 -4.85
C PRO A 263 33.74 -18.95 -3.42
N LYS A 264 34.53 -18.03 -2.87
CA LYS A 264 35.04 -18.10 -1.48
C LYS A 264 34.11 -17.43 -0.47
N GLU A 265 33.14 -16.64 -0.95
CA GLU A 265 32.18 -15.95 -0.08
C GLU A 265 31.07 -16.90 0.39
N LYS A 266 30.67 -16.73 1.65
CA LYS A 266 29.57 -17.51 2.23
C LYS A 266 28.26 -16.76 2.02
N PHE A 267 27.37 -17.31 1.20
CA PHE A 267 26.03 -16.78 0.97
C PHE A 267 25.04 -17.45 1.92
N TYR A 268 24.41 -16.64 2.76
CA TYR A 268 23.39 -17.12 3.68
C TYR A 268 22.03 -17.14 2.99
N PRO A 269 21.18 -18.17 3.22
CA PRO A 269 19.83 -18.20 2.68
C PRO A 269 18.97 -17.09 3.30
N ASN A 270 17.92 -16.69 2.59
CA ASN A 270 16.88 -15.84 3.16
C ASN A 270 16.24 -16.53 4.38
N ALA A 271 15.59 -15.72 5.24
CA ALA A 271 14.84 -16.26 6.37
C ALA A 271 13.78 -17.27 5.88
N ASN A 272 13.88 -18.49 6.40
CA ASN A 272 13.07 -19.64 6.02
C ASN A 272 12.41 -20.30 7.25
N SER A 273 12.14 -19.50 8.28
CA SER A 273 11.60 -19.92 9.58
C SER A 273 12.56 -20.76 10.44
N THR A 274 13.82 -20.91 10.04
CA THR A 274 14.82 -21.48 10.94
C THR A 274 15.22 -20.48 12.00
N MET A 275 15.53 -20.99 13.19
CA MET A 275 15.98 -20.16 14.32
C MET A 275 17.32 -19.51 13.99
N ARG A 276 17.42 -18.20 14.23
CA ARG A 276 18.66 -17.43 14.13
C ARG A 276 18.96 -16.83 15.50
N VAL A 277 20.19 -16.97 15.93
CA VAL A 277 20.68 -16.38 17.18
C VAL A 277 21.52 -15.17 16.84
N THR A 278 21.21 -14.04 17.46
CA THR A 278 22.07 -12.86 17.46
C THR A 278 22.56 -12.62 18.88
N TYR A 279 23.83 -12.31 19.02
CA TYR A 279 24.43 -12.02 20.32
C TYR A 279 25.49 -10.93 20.18
N GLY A 280 25.84 -10.30 21.29
CA GLY A 280 26.86 -9.28 21.36
C GLY A 280 27.13 -8.87 22.80
N ASN A 281 28.18 -8.11 23.00
CA ASN A 281 28.52 -7.52 24.30
C ASN A 281 27.88 -6.14 24.41
N VAL A 282 27.45 -5.80 25.63
CA VAL A 282 27.03 -4.43 25.94
C VAL A 282 28.27 -3.56 25.93
N GLY A 283 28.25 -2.47 25.19
CA GLY A 283 29.39 -1.57 25.04
C GLY A 283 28.97 -0.13 24.93
N GLY A 284 29.91 0.78 25.20
CA GLY A 284 29.72 2.20 24.97
C GLY A 284 29.75 2.54 23.47
N TYR A 285 29.31 3.74 23.10
CA TYR A 285 29.37 4.24 21.74
C TYR A 285 29.52 5.76 21.70
N GLN A 286 30.01 6.28 20.57
CA GLN A 286 30.21 7.69 20.33
C GLN A 286 29.23 8.17 19.22
N PRO A 287 28.13 8.82 19.55
CA PRO A 287 27.13 9.28 18.59
C PRO A 287 27.57 10.53 17.81
N GLY A 288 28.56 11.27 18.30
CA GLY A 288 29.09 12.50 17.71
C GLY A 288 30.45 12.87 18.28
N ASN A 289 31.05 13.93 17.75
CA ASN A 289 32.33 14.45 18.27
C ASN A 289 32.18 14.88 19.73
N ALA A 290 33.14 14.51 20.57
CA ALA A 290 33.20 14.82 22.01
C ALA A 290 32.01 14.30 22.86
N VAL A 291 31.22 13.36 22.32
CA VAL A 291 30.11 12.72 23.07
C VAL A 291 30.38 11.23 23.16
N HIS A 292 30.49 10.74 24.39
CA HIS A 292 30.67 9.31 24.69
C HIS A 292 29.55 8.84 25.62
N TYR A 293 28.93 7.70 25.26
CA TYR A 293 28.01 7.00 26.14
C TYR A 293 28.62 5.70 26.58
N ASP A 294 28.67 5.49 27.89
CA ASP A 294 29.09 4.22 28.44
C ASP A 294 28.04 3.11 28.24
N TYR A 295 28.43 1.88 28.53
CA TYR A 295 27.56 0.71 28.43
C TYR A 295 26.49 0.66 29.51
N TYR A 296 26.54 1.57 30.49
CA TYR A 296 25.55 1.75 31.55
C TYR A 296 25.19 3.23 31.73
N THR A 297 24.04 3.48 32.29
CA THR A 297 23.58 4.80 32.70
C THR A 297 23.33 4.78 34.20
N THR A 298 23.71 5.85 34.90
CA THR A 298 23.43 6.08 36.32
C THR A 298 22.20 6.93 36.47
#